data_430f396428ce2c3557cfdd7f4cf39e18
#
_entry.id   430f396428ce2c3557cfdd7f4cf39e18
#
_cell.length_a   1.000
_cell.length_b   1.000
_cell.length_c   1.000
_cell.angle_alpha   90.00
_cell.angle_beta   90.00
_cell.angle_gamma   90.00
#
_symmetry.space_group_name_H-M   'P 1'
#
loop_
_entity.id
_entity.type
_entity.pdbx_description
1 polymer ?
#
loop_
_entity_poly.entity_id
_entity_poly.type
_entity_poly.pdbx_seq_one_letter_code
_entity_poly.pdbx_strand_id
1 'polypeptide(L)'
;MEAKGYIHLYTGNGKGKTTAAIGLAIRAIGAGKRVFIGQFVKGMPYSELNALKHFPELEIKQYGLDCFIENNPTQRDIEAACDGLKDVEKQIEAGYYDVIILDEVCIALYYKLFKSENLISILQKKAVSTEVVLTG
;
A
#
# COMPACT_ATOMS: atom_id res chain seq x y z
N MET A 1 19.94 17.73 8.54
CA MET A 1 19.68 16.39 9.08
C MET A 1 18.40 15.87 8.45
N GLU A 2 18.44 14.74 7.79
CA GLU A 2 17.22 14.14 7.23
C GLU A 2 16.29 13.66 8.33
N ALA A 3 14.98 13.91 8.16
CA ALA A 3 14.00 13.34 9.05
C ALA A 3 13.94 11.82 8.84
N LYS A 4 13.84 11.06 9.92
CA LYS A 4 13.74 9.61 9.84
C LYS A 4 12.30 9.21 9.56
N GLY A 5 12.09 8.40 8.52
CA GLY A 5 10.80 7.77 8.24
C GLY A 5 10.66 6.46 8.97
N TYR A 6 9.45 6.14 9.38
CA TYR A 6 9.13 4.93 10.13
C TYR A 6 8.25 4.00 9.31
N ILE A 7 8.19 2.74 9.73
CA ILE A 7 7.23 1.77 9.21
C ILE A 7 6.12 1.65 10.25
N HIS A 8 4.89 1.93 9.82
CA HIS A 8 3.71 1.89 10.68
C HIS A 8 2.82 0.72 10.28
N LEU A 9 2.18 0.11 11.26
CA LEU A 9 1.25 -0.99 11.04
C LEU A 9 -0.11 -0.63 11.63
N TYR A 10 -1.11 -0.49 10.75
CA TYR A 10 -2.50 -0.24 11.14
C TYR A 10 -3.26 -1.56 11.02
N THR A 11 -3.49 -2.21 12.13
CA THR A 11 -4.12 -3.54 12.17
C THR A 11 -5.23 -3.57 13.22
N GLY A 12 -6.07 -4.60 13.15
CA GLY A 12 -7.17 -4.81 14.09
C GLY A 12 -8.41 -5.33 13.37
N ASN A 13 -9.43 -5.69 14.16
CA ASN A 13 -10.67 -6.25 13.64
C ASN A 13 -11.72 -5.17 13.32
N GLY A 14 -11.50 -3.94 13.76
CA GLY A 14 -12.42 -2.84 13.54
C GLY A 14 -12.31 -2.20 12.17
N LYS A 15 -13.23 -1.28 11.91
CA LYS A 15 -13.24 -0.47 10.69
C LYS A 15 -12.33 0.75 10.87
N GLY A 16 -11.89 1.33 9.75
CA GLY A 16 -11.19 2.61 9.75
C GLY A 16 -9.70 2.55 9.45
N LYS A 17 -9.14 1.36 9.21
CA LYS A 17 -7.72 1.22 8.90
C LYS A 17 -7.35 1.93 7.60
N THR A 18 -8.08 1.66 6.53
CA THR A 18 -7.87 2.33 5.24
C THR A 18 -8.15 3.83 5.35
N THR A 19 -9.22 4.21 6.05
CA THR A 19 -9.57 5.61 6.26
C THR A 19 -8.45 6.35 6.99
N ALA A 20 -7.85 5.74 8.00
CA ALA A 20 -6.73 6.32 8.74
C ALA A 20 -5.52 6.54 7.83
N ALA A 21 -5.20 5.54 6.99
CA ALA A 21 -4.08 5.64 6.06
C ALA A 21 -4.33 6.73 5.00
N ILE A 22 -5.54 6.83 4.48
CA ILE A 22 -5.92 7.88 3.52
C ILE A 22 -5.84 9.26 4.17
N GLY A 23 -6.29 9.38 5.43
CA GLY A 23 -6.16 10.63 6.18
C GLY A 23 -4.71 11.06 6.32
N LEU A 24 -3.81 10.13 6.60
CA LEU A 24 -2.38 10.40 6.65
C LEU A 24 -1.86 10.88 5.28
N ALA A 25 -2.32 10.24 4.19
CA ALA A 25 -1.93 10.64 2.84
C ALA A 25 -2.33 12.10 2.56
N ILE A 26 -3.53 12.48 2.91
CA ILE A 26 -4.04 13.85 2.71
C ILE A 26 -3.18 14.85 3.49
N ARG A 27 -2.84 14.54 4.74
CA ARG A 27 -1.99 15.40 5.56
C ARG A 27 -0.59 15.52 4.96
N ALA A 28 -0.04 14.43 4.44
CA ALA A 28 1.27 14.43 3.80
C ALA A 28 1.28 15.31 2.55
N ILE A 29 0.23 15.20 1.71
CA ILE A 29 0.07 16.03 0.51
C ILE A 29 0.00 17.51 0.90
N GLY A 30 -0.77 17.84 1.95
CA GLY A 30 -0.86 19.19 2.46
C GLY A 30 0.48 19.75 2.96
N ALA A 31 1.39 18.87 3.36
CA ALA A 31 2.75 19.24 3.75
C ALA A 31 3.73 19.26 2.58
N GLY A 32 3.25 19.14 1.35
CA GLY A 32 4.07 19.19 0.15
C GLY A 32 4.77 17.89 -0.21
N LYS A 33 4.31 16.76 0.35
CA LYS A 33 4.94 15.46 0.15
C LYS A 33 4.27 14.69 -0.99
N ARG A 34 5.00 13.75 -1.57
CA ARG A 34 4.51 12.85 -2.62
C ARG A 34 4.15 11.51 -1.99
N VAL A 35 2.99 10.97 -2.37
CA VAL A 35 2.42 9.77 -1.75
C VAL A 35 2.12 8.71 -2.82
N PHE A 36 2.48 7.47 -2.53
CA PHE A 36 2.10 6.31 -3.32
C PHE A 36 1.24 5.39 -2.47
N ILE A 37 0.11 4.95 -3.03
CA ILE A 37 -0.78 3.97 -2.38
C ILE A 37 -0.88 2.75 -3.28
N GLY A 38 -0.44 1.60 -2.78
CA GLY A 38 -0.66 0.31 -3.42
C GLY A 38 -1.75 -0.44 -2.63
N GLN A 39 -2.86 -0.76 -3.28
CA GLN A 39 -3.97 -1.47 -2.65
C GLN A 39 -3.97 -2.94 -3.07
N PHE A 40 -3.64 -3.81 -2.12
CA PHE A 40 -3.67 -5.26 -2.34
C PHE A 40 -5.09 -5.78 -2.17
N VAL A 41 -5.39 -6.91 -2.79
CA VAL A 41 -6.68 -7.61 -2.82
C VAL A 41 -7.86 -6.74 -3.26
N LYS A 42 -7.60 -5.55 -3.79
CA LYS A 42 -8.60 -4.61 -4.30
C LYS A 42 -8.39 -4.38 -5.79
N GLY A 43 -9.44 -4.47 -6.55
CA GLY A 43 -9.45 -4.17 -7.98
C GLY A 43 -10.73 -3.45 -8.41
N MET A 44 -11.56 -3.04 -7.44
CA MET A 44 -12.84 -2.39 -7.70
C MET A 44 -12.70 -0.87 -7.55
N PRO A 45 -13.52 -0.07 -8.29
CA PRO A 45 -13.45 1.38 -8.19
C PRO A 45 -14.18 1.88 -6.94
N TYR A 46 -13.48 1.90 -5.81
CA TYR A 46 -14.04 2.43 -4.57
C TYR A 46 -14.20 3.94 -4.63
N SER A 47 -15.13 4.47 -3.84
CA SER A 47 -15.49 5.90 -3.88
C SER A 47 -14.31 6.83 -3.57
N GLU A 48 -13.40 6.43 -2.69
CA GLU A 48 -12.23 7.23 -2.32
C GLU A 48 -11.30 7.48 -3.51
N LEU A 49 -11.29 6.58 -4.50
CA LEU A 49 -10.45 6.76 -5.69
C LEU A 49 -10.89 7.98 -6.50
N ASN A 50 -12.19 8.26 -6.51
CA ASN A 50 -12.73 9.42 -7.25
C ASN A 50 -12.23 10.74 -6.67
N ALA A 51 -12.11 10.82 -5.35
CA ALA A 51 -11.60 12.01 -4.68
C ALA A 51 -10.09 12.13 -4.79
N LEU A 52 -9.38 11.01 -4.57
CA LEU A 52 -7.93 11.00 -4.49
C LEU A 52 -7.25 11.25 -5.83
N LYS A 53 -7.88 10.92 -6.96
CA LYS A 53 -7.32 11.14 -8.29
C LYS A 53 -7.13 12.62 -8.63
N HIS A 54 -7.73 13.53 -7.87
CA HIS A 54 -7.57 14.97 -8.07
C HIS A 54 -6.27 15.53 -7.49
N PHE A 55 -5.50 14.73 -6.76
CA PHE A 55 -4.24 15.16 -6.17
C PHE A 55 -3.07 14.72 -7.05
N PRO A 56 -2.37 15.67 -7.72
CA PRO A 56 -1.25 15.30 -8.60
C PRO A 56 -0.06 14.69 -7.86
N GLU A 57 0.06 14.94 -6.54
CA GLU A 57 1.13 14.40 -5.71
C GLU A 57 0.88 12.96 -5.29
N LEU A 58 -0.28 12.39 -5.64
CA LEU A 58 -0.68 11.06 -5.20
C LEU A 58 -0.86 10.13 -6.38
N GLU A 59 -0.25 8.96 -6.29
CA GLU A 59 -0.44 7.85 -7.23
C GLU A 59 -1.10 6.69 -6.49
N ILE A 60 -2.13 6.10 -7.07
CA ILE A 60 -2.79 4.92 -6.52
C ILE A 60 -2.78 3.82 -7.56
N LYS A 61 -2.38 2.62 -7.15
CA LYS A 61 -2.48 1.41 -7.97
C LYS A 61 -3.16 0.31 -7.18
N GLN A 62 -3.98 -0.47 -7.85
CA GLN A 62 -4.66 -1.63 -7.26
C GLN A 62 -4.04 -2.91 -7.80
N TYR A 63 -3.79 -3.86 -6.90
CA TYR A 63 -3.14 -5.14 -7.19
C TYR A 63 -4.06 -6.30 -6.82
N GLY A 64 -5.28 -6.25 -7.28
CA GLY A 64 -6.26 -7.29 -7.02
C GLY A 64 -7.22 -7.41 -8.19
N LEU A 65 -8.10 -8.40 -8.11
CA LEU A 65 -9.16 -8.61 -9.09
C LEU A 65 -10.39 -7.78 -8.69
N ASP A 66 -11.33 -7.64 -9.60
CA ASP A 66 -12.55 -6.86 -9.37
C ASP A 66 -13.64 -7.64 -8.62
N CYS A 67 -13.23 -8.68 -7.89
CA CYS A 67 -14.11 -9.45 -7.00
C CYS A 67 -13.37 -9.82 -5.72
N PHE A 68 -14.12 -10.02 -4.64
CA PHE A 68 -13.53 -10.40 -3.36
C PHE A 68 -13.05 -11.85 -3.37
N ILE A 69 -12.01 -12.12 -2.57
CA ILE A 69 -11.58 -13.49 -2.30
C ILE A 69 -12.56 -14.05 -1.25
N GLU A 70 -13.39 -15.03 -1.66
CA GLU A 70 -14.43 -15.57 -0.78
C GLU A 70 -13.93 -16.75 0.07
N ASN A 71 -13.33 -17.75 -0.56
CA ASN A 71 -12.86 -18.95 0.12
C ASN A 71 -11.34 -19.09 0.04
N ASN A 72 -10.86 -19.56 -1.11
CA ASN A 72 -9.44 -19.70 -1.37
C ASN A 72 -9.05 -18.77 -2.51
N PRO A 73 -7.86 -18.17 -2.43
CA PRO A 73 -7.38 -17.34 -3.52
C PRO A 73 -7.14 -18.19 -4.78
N THR A 74 -7.39 -17.59 -5.94
CA THR A 74 -7.08 -18.21 -7.23
C THR A 74 -5.62 -17.92 -7.60
N GLN A 75 -5.12 -18.63 -8.61
CA GLN A 75 -3.79 -18.33 -9.15
C GLN A 75 -3.69 -16.89 -9.66
N ARG A 76 -4.78 -16.35 -10.21
CA ARG A 76 -4.81 -14.95 -10.68
C ARG A 76 -4.70 -13.97 -9.54
N ASP A 77 -5.31 -14.26 -8.37
CA ASP A 77 -5.15 -13.45 -7.17
C ASP A 77 -3.69 -13.41 -6.73
N ILE A 78 -3.03 -14.56 -6.74
CA ILE A 78 -1.62 -14.69 -6.36
C ILE A 78 -0.73 -13.91 -7.34
N GLU A 79 -0.95 -14.06 -8.63
CA GLU A 79 -0.17 -13.33 -9.64
C GLU A 79 -0.33 -11.82 -9.52
N ALA A 80 -1.56 -11.35 -9.32
CA ALA A 80 -1.82 -9.93 -9.14
C ALA A 80 -1.08 -9.37 -7.92
N ALA A 81 -1.11 -10.11 -6.81
CA ALA A 81 -0.42 -9.69 -5.59
C ALA A 81 1.10 -9.70 -5.76
N CYS A 82 1.64 -10.73 -6.41
CA CYS A 82 3.09 -10.83 -6.64
C CYS A 82 3.59 -9.75 -7.59
N ASP A 83 2.85 -9.46 -8.65
CA ASP A 83 3.18 -8.36 -9.56
C ASP A 83 3.11 -7.02 -8.84
N GLY A 84 2.12 -6.85 -7.97
CA GLY A 84 2.00 -5.67 -7.13
C GLY A 84 3.19 -5.50 -6.19
N LEU A 85 3.64 -6.58 -5.60
CA LEU A 85 4.79 -6.55 -4.70
C LEU A 85 6.07 -6.14 -5.44
N LYS A 86 6.24 -6.61 -6.68
CA LYS A 86 7.36 -6.19 -7.54
C LYS A 86 7.29 -4.71 -7.89
N ASP A 87 6.09 -4.19 -8.15
CA ASP A 87 5.90 -2.78 -8.43
C ASP A 87 6.21 -1.93 -7.19
N VAL A 88 5.77 -2.37 -6.02
CA VAL A 88 6.09 -1.71 -4.75
C VAL A 88 7.61 -1.66 -4.54
N GLU A 89 8.31 -2.75 -4.83
CA GLU A 89 9.76 -2.79 -4.73
C GLU A 89 10.40 -1.72 -5.62
N LYS A 90 9.93 -1.58 -6.85
CA LYS A 90 10.41 -0.53 -7.76
C LYS A 90 10.17 0.87 -7.20
N GLN A 91 8.99 1.12 -6.62
CA GLN A 91 8.66 2.43 -6.06
C GLN A 91 9.54 2.75 -4.84
N ILE A 92 9.81 1.75 -4.01
CA ILE A 92 10.68 1.92 -2.84
C ILE A 92 12.13 2.19 -3.29
N GLU A 93 12.64 1.45 -4.25
CA GLU A 93 14.01 1.61 -4.74
C GLU A 93 14.20 2.95 -5.47
N ALA A 94 13.19 3.42 -6.18
CA ALA A 94 13.26 4.68 -6.90
C ALA A 94 13.39 5.90 -5.96
N GLY A 95 12.84 5.81 -4.75
CA GLY A 95 12.95 6.86 -3.75
C GLY A 95 12.20 8.16 -4.10
N TYR A 96 11.25 8.09 -5.04
CA TYR A 96 10.50 9.27 -5.48
C TYR A 96 9.45 9.72 -4.48
N TYR A 97 8.81 8.77 -3.79
CA TYR A 97 7.73 9.05 -2.86
C TYR A 97 8.22 9.22 -1.43
N ASP A 98 7.66 10.19 -0.72
CA ASP A 98 7.98 10.46 0.68
C ASP A 98 7.20 9.52 1.61
N VAL A 99 5.99 9.15 1.19
CA VAL A 99 5.09 8.26 1.94
C VAL A 99 4.60 7.17 1.01
N ILE A 100 4.72 5.92 1.44
CA ILE A 100 4.22 4.75 0.71
C ILE A 100 3.24 4.01 1.61
N ILE A 101 2.01 3.85 1.13
CA ILE A 101 0.95 3.15 1.85
C ILE A 101 0.66 1.85 1.13
N LEU A 102 0.76 0.73 1.84
CA LEU A 102 0.42 -0.59 1.34
C LEU A 102 -0.88 -1.02 2.00
N ASP A 103 -1.97 -0.69 1.35
CA ASP A 103 -3.32 -0.92 1.87
C ASP A 103 -3.71 -2.40 1.67
N GLU A 104 -4.28 -3.00 2.70
CA GLU A 104 -4.69 -4.42 2.72
C GLU A 104 -3.54 -5.40 2.51
N VAL A 105 -2.29 -4.99 2.69
CA VAL A 105 -1.14 -5.90 2.53
C VAL A 105 -1.14 -7.02 3.57
N CYS A 106 -1.65 -6.74 4.76
CA CYS A 106 -1.77 -7.77 5.81
C CYS A 106 -2.83 -8.82 5.45
N ILE A 107 -3.89 -8.44 4.73
CA ILE A 107 -4.87 -9.38 4.20
C ILE A 107 -4.24 -10.26 3.13
N ALA A 108 -3.40 -9.69 2.27
CA ALA A 108 -2.66 -10.45 1.28
C ALA A 108 -1.77 -11.51 1.93
N LEU A 109 -1.12 -11.15 3.04
CA LEU A 109 -0.33 -12.12 3.83
C LEU A 109 -1.21 -13.19 4.47
N TYR A 110 -2.37 -12.81 4.97
CA TYR A 110 -3.31 -13.75 5.56
C TYR A 110 -3.74 -14.82 4.56
N TYR A 111 -4.01 -14.43 3.33
CA TYR A 111 -4.35 -15.36 2.24
C TYR A 111 -3.14 -16.04 1.62
N LYS A 112 -1.93 -15.77 2.13
CA LYS A 112 -0.68 -16.37 1.65
C LYS A 112 -0.41 -16.12 0.16
N LEU A 113 -0.78 -14.92 -0.31
CA LEU A 113 -0.55 -14.54 -1.70
C LEU A 113 0.94 -14.35 -1.99
N PHE A 114 1.71 -13.99 -0.98
CA PHE A 114 3.17 -13.98 -0.99
C PHE A 114 3.68 -14.18 0.43
N LYS A 115 4.98 -14.39 0.58
CA LYS A 115 5.58 -14.66 1.89
C LYS A 115 5.94 -13.36 2.60
N SER A 116 5.80 -13.35 3.93
CA SER A 116 6.18 -12.20 4.75
C SER A 116 7.65 -11.84 4.60
N GLU A 117 8.53 -12.85 4.40
CA GLU A 117 9.95 -12.62 4.18
C GLU A 117 10.21 -11.76 2.95
N ASN A 118 9.43 -11.95 1.89
CA ASN A 118 9.55 -11.16 0.66
C ASN A 118 9.18 -9.70 0.91
N LEU A 119 8.10 -9.47 1.65
CA LEU A 119 7.68 -8.11 2.02
C LEU A 119 8.72 -7.43 2.90
N ILE A 120 9.21 -8.11 3.93
CA ILE A 120 10.22 -7.57 4.85
C ILE A 120 11.49 -7.21 4.08
N SER A 121 11.94 -8.08 3.19
CA SER A 121 13.12 -7.83 2.36
C SER A 121 12.97 -6.54 1.53
N ILE A 122 11.79 -6.32 0.96
CA ILE A 122 11.50 -5.11 0.18
C ILE A 122 11.49 -3.87 1.08
N LEU A 123 10.86 -3.95 2.24
CA LEU A 123 10.78 -2.83 3.17
C LEU A 123 12.16 -2.40 3.68
N GLN A 124 13.10 -3.33 3.80
CA GLN A 124 14.48 -3.01 4.20
C GLN A 124 15.23 -2.15 3.20
N LYS A 125 14.74 -2.06 1.97
CA LYS A 125 15.34 -1.24 0.89
C LYS A 125 14.88 0.21 0.92
N LYS A 126 13.95 0.56 1.81
CA LYS A 126 13.44 1.94 1.84
C LYS A 126 14.52 2.93 2.20
N ALA A 127 14.43 4.16 1.67
CA ALA A 127 15.28 5.26 2.10
C ALA A 127 14.99 5.62 3.56
N VAL A 128 15.98 6.19 4.25
CA VAL A 128 15.87 6.52 5.67
C VAL A 128 14.68 7.43 5.94
N SER A 129 14.42 8.39 5.05
CA SER A 129 13.36 9.39 5.23
C SER A 129 11.97 8.95 4.75
N THR A 130 11.88 7.82 4.07
CA THR A 130 10.58 7.34 3.55
C THR A 130 9.72 6.76 4.67
N GLU A 131 8.48 7.25 4.78
CA GLU A 131 7.46 6.66 5.67
C GLU A 131 6.73 5.56 4.92
N VAL A 132 6.52 4.43 5.58
CA VAL A 132 5.73 3.33 5.03
C VAL A 132 4.62 2.97 6.00
N VAL A 133 3.40 2.82 5.49
CA VAL A 133 2.24 2.42 6.28
C VAL A 133 1.67 1.13 5.70
N LEU A 134 1.51 0.13 6.55
CA LEU A 134 0.91 -1.16 6.20
C LEU A 134 -0.45 -1.25 6.88
N THR A 135 -1.48 -1.67 6.13
CA THR A 135 -2.81 -1.85 6.71
C THR A 135 -3.36 -3.26 6.49
N GLY A 136 -4.40 -3.58 7.26
CA GLY A 136 -5.14 -4.84 7.10
C GLY A 136 -5.31 -5.70 8.35
#